data_23662add5cf030c4198a0c963df0a5c8
#
_entry.id   23662add5cf030c4198a0c963df0a5c8
#
_cell.length_a   1.000
_cell.length_b   1.000
_cell.length_c   1.000
_cell.angle_alpha   90.00
_cell.angle_beta   90.00
_cell.angle_gamma   90.00
#
_symmetry.space_group_name_H-M   'P 1'
#
loop_
_entity.id
_entity.type
_entity.pdbx_description
1 polymer ?
#
loop_
_entity_poly.entity_id
_entity_poly.type
_entity_poly.pdbx_seq_one_letter_code
_entity_poly.pdbx_strand_id
1 'polypeptide(L)'
;MNLESSAASQGRVPALRRLASVPARLLRAFQDARRPLPGYYRVDRVAPWLLIGPALLPEDYARLTERGVTHVLDLRAEHVDDVATIRRLGMEWRNLAIHDRLAPSIDQLDEVLDWIDDEVRPDGVLYMHCEGGLGRTPTVAIALLLQQGYSMPEAHRMVLAARPEIAPTGPQRDWLVEAADILPRRRLRSVERKDA
;
A
#
# COMPACT_ATOMS: atom_id res chain seq x y z
N MET A 1 -51.48 -9.01 -59.06
CA MET A 1 -50.33 -9.90 -58.63
C MET A 1 -49.52 -9.10 -57.68
N ASN A 2 -49.73 -9.39 -56.38
CA ASN A 2 -49.23 -8.60 -55.25
C ASN A 2 -47.80 -8.98 -54.93
N LEU A 3 -46.96 -7.98 -54.72
CA LEU A 3 -45.66 -8.13 -54.09
C LEU A 3 -45.68 -7.34 -52.77
N GLU A 4 -45.76 -8.09 -51.69
CA GLU A 4 -45.70 -7.56 -50.33
C GLU A 4 -44.30 -7.10 -49.98
N SER A 5 -44.24 -5.90 -49.45
CA SER A 5 -43.07 -5.25 -48.89
C SER A 5 -42.77 -5.79 -47.49
N SER A 6 -41.60 -6.41 -47.31
CA SER A 6 -41.09 -6.79 -46.00
C SER A 6 -40.42 -5.61 -45.33
N ALA A 7 -41.02 -5.15 -44.23
CA ALA A 7 -40.46 -4.10 -43.39
C ALA A 7 -39.41 -4.68 -42.44
N ALA A 8 -38.18 -4.25 -42.59
CA ALA A 8 -37.08 -4.57 -41.64
C ALA A 8 -37.30 -3.87 -40.31
N SER A 9 -37.39 -4.67 -39.25
CA SER A 9 -37.42 -4.19 -37.86
C SER A 9 -36.08 -3.61 -37.45
N GLN A 10 -36.01 -2.31 -37.29
CA GLN A 10 -34.87 -1.63 -36.69
C GLN A 10 -34.86 -1.90 -35.17
N GLY A 11 -33.93 -2.77 -34.71
CA GLY A 11 -33.67 -2.98 -33.33
C GLY A 11 -33.16 -1.68 -32.64
N ARG A 12 -33.97 -1.15 -31.72
CA ARG A 12 -33.56 -0.07 -30.83
C ARG A 12 -32.45 -0.56 -29.91
N VAL A 13 -31.23 -0.04 -30.07
CA VAL A 13 -30.14 -0.17 -29.11
C VAL A 13 -30.56 0.58 -27.85
N PRO A 14 -30.54 -0.07 -26.64
CA PRO A 14 -30.88 0.64 -25.42
C PRO A 14 -29.85 1.72 -25.16
N ALA A 15 -30.33 2.93 -24.90
CA ALA A 15 -29.52 4.08 -24.55
C ALA A 15 -28.63 3.74 -23.34
N LEU A 16 -27.33 3.77 -23.51
CA LEU A 16 -26.32 3.75 -22.43
C LEU A 16 -26.71 4.84 -21.44
N ARG A 17 -27.18 4.44 -20.26
CA ARG A 17 -27.37 5.32 -19.10
C ARG A 17 -26.04 6.05 -18.91
N ARG A 18 -26.04 7.34 -19.13
CA ARG A 18 -24.97 8.24 -18.68
C ARG A 18 -24.88 8.07 -17.19
N LEU A 19 -23.79 7.43 -16.73
CA LEU A 19 -23.41 7.44 -15.33
C LEU A 19 -23.23 8.92 -14.97
N ALA A 20 -24.17 9.44 -14.21
CA ALA A 20 -24.10 10.79 -13.67
C ALA A 20 -22.78 10.89 -12.93
N SER A 21 -21.92 11.82 -13.32
CA SER A 21 -20.67 12.12 -12.63
C SER A 21 -21.00 12.41 -11.16
N VAL A 22 -20.52 11.58 -10.26
CA VAL A 22 -20.67 11.79 -8.82
C VAL A 22 -20.09 13.17 -8.51
N PRO A 23 -20.87 14.10 -7.90
CA PRO A 23 -20.36 15.43 -7.61
C PRO A 23 -19.09 15.36 -6.77
N ALA A 24 -18.09 16.18 -7.09
CA ALA A 24 -16.80 16.21 -6.39
C ALA A 24 -16.96 16.37 -4.87
N ARG A 25 -18.05 16.98 -4.39
CA ARG A 25 -18.43 17.07 -2.98
C ARG A 25 -18.75 15.72 -2.34
N LEU A 26 -19.39 14.79 -3.09
CA LEU A 26 -19.65 13.42 -2.63
C LEU A 26 -18.37 12.59 -2.61
N LEU A 27 -17.49 12.77 -3.60
CA LEU A 27 -16.17 12.12 -3.59
C LEU A 27 -15.33 12.57 -2.39
N ARG A 28 -15.33 13.87 -2.05
CA ARG A 28 -14.67 14.39 -0.85
C ARG A 28 -15.32 13.85 0.43
N ALA A 29 -16.64 13.80 0.52
CA ALA A 29 -17.31 13.20 1.67
C ALA A 29 -17.00 11.71 1.85
N PHE A 30 -16.81 10.97 0.75
CA PHE A 30 -16.34 9.58 0.79
C PHE A 30 -14.86 9.46 1.17
N GLN A 31 -14.03 10.42 0.79
CA GLN A 31 -12.62 10.49 1.18
C GLN A 31 -12.51 10.89 2.66
N ASP A 32 -13.31 11.83 3.12
CA ASP A 32 -13.38 12.25 4.53
C ASP A 32 -13.99 11.15 5.43
N ALA A 33 -14.94 10.37 4.92
CA ALA A 33 -15.51 9.21 5.63
C ALA A 33 -14.52 8.02 5.75
N ARG A 34 -13.42 8.03 4.99
CA ARG A 34 -12.32 7.06 5.12
C ARG A 34 -11.24 7.47 6.12
N ARG A 35 -11.33 8.68 6.69
CA ARG A 35 -10.48 9.04 7.84
C ARG A 35 -10.75 8.05 8.96
N PRO A 36 -9.70 7.51 9.60
CA PRO A 36 -9.89 6.67 10.77
C PRO A 36 -10.82 7.40 11.74
N LEU A 37 -11.88 6.73 12.18
CA LEU A 37 -12.73 7.29 13.23
C LEU A 37 -11.84 7.62 14.43
N PRO A 38 -12.05 8.76 15.13
CA PRO A 38 -11.32 9.07 16.33
C PRO A 38 -11.30 7.86 17.27
N GLY A 39 -10.10 7.38 17.65
CA GLY A 39 -9.92 6.17 18.45
C GLY A 39 -9.77 4.86 17.65
N TYR A 40 -9.81 4.88 16.33
CA TYR A 40 -9.49 3.70 15.53
C TYR A 40 -7.97 3.55 15.36
N TYR A 41 -7.36 2.98 16.36
CA TYR A 41 -5.95 2.58 16.34
C TYR A 41 -5.86 1.09 16.05
N ARG A 42 -5.47 0.72 14.82
CA ARG A 42 -5.21 -0.66 14.45
C ARG A 42 -3.86 -0.77 13.73
N VAL A 43 -2.92 -1.30 14.45
CA VAL A 43 -1.55 -1.53 13.98
C VAL A 43 -1.23 -3.00 14.18
N ASP A 44 -0.92 -3.70 13.11
CA ASP A 44 -0.75 -5.14 13.06
C ASP A 44 0.73 -5.49 12.82
N ARG A 45 1.29 -6.46 13.56
CA ARG A 45 2.68 -6.89 13.42
C ARG A 45 2.79 -8.04 12.42
N VAL A 46 3.54 -7.83 11.35
CA VAL A 46 3.80 -8.82 10.28
C VAL A 46 5.09 -9.59 10.56
N ALA A 47 6.12 -8.89 11.04
CA ALA A 47 7.42 -9.45 11.40
C ALA A 47 7.96 -8.72 12.65
N PRO A 48 9.00 -9.22 13.32
CA PRO A 48 9.56 -8.55 14.51
C PRO A 48 9.88 -7.07 14.29
N TRP A 49 10.37 -6.73 13.13
CA TRP A 49 10.79 -5.38 12.72
C TRP A 49 9.74 -4.60 11.92
N LEU A 50 8.59 -5.22 11.52
CA LEU A 50 7.60 -4.63 10.62
C LEU A 50 6.19 -4.63 11.21
N LEU A 51 5.64 -3.44 11.41
CA LEU A 51 4.24 -3.18 11.71
C LEU A 51 3.57 -2.50 10.51
N ILE A 52 2.30 -2.81 10.28
CA ILE A 52 1.50 -2.22 9.21
C ILE A 52 0.16 -1.70 9.74
N GLY A 53 -0.42 -0.73 9.05
CA GLY A 53 -1.72 -0.18 9.44
C GLY A 53 -2.24 0.91 8.52
N PRO A 54 -3.30 1.63 8.95
CA PRO A 54 -3.81 2.82 8.30
C PRO A 54 -2.99 4.06 8.67
N ALA A 55 -3.25 5.20 8.04
CA ALA A 55 -2.80 6.49 8.55
C ALA A 55 -3.35 6.72 9.96
N LEU A 56 -2.52 7.25 10.86
CA LEU A 56 -2.88 7.53 12.23
C LEU A 56 -3.16 9.03 12.44
N LEU A 57 -3.94 9.33 13.47
CA LEU A 57 -4.06 10.71 13.96
C LEU A 57 -2.80 11.09 14.73
N PRO A 58 -2.42 12.38 14.79
CA PRO A 58 -1.22 12.83 15.49
C PRO A 58 -1.13 12.36 16.94
N GLU A 59 -2.24 12.29 17.65
CA GLU A 59 -2.33 11.82 19.04
C GLU A 59 -2.04 10.32 19.20
N ASP A 60 -2.22 9.52 18.15
CA ASP A 60 -2.01 8.07 18.20
C ASP A 60 -0.54 7.67 17.95
N TYR A 61 0.31 8.59 17.43
CA TYR A 61 1.73 8.26 17.19
C TYR A 61 2.49 7.90 18.48
N ALA A 62 2.12 8.48 19.62
CA ALA A 62 2.73 8.13 20.91
C ALA A 62 2.59 6.63 21.24
N ARG A 63 1.50 6.00 20.80
CA ARG A 63 1.26 4.55 21.01
C ARG A 63 2.18 3.67 20.14
N LEU A 64 2.77 4.21 19.07
CA LEU A 64 3.78 3.50 18.28
C LEU A 64 5.08 3.36 19.06
N THR A 65 5.48 4.37 19.83
CA THR A 65 6.71 4.31 20.66
C THR A 65 6.60 3.23 21.74
N GLU A 66 5.40 3.03 22.32
CA GLU A 66 5.12 1.94 23.27
C GLU A 66 5.31 0.54 22.65
N ARG A 67 5.22 0.45 21.31
CA ARG A 67 5.42 -0.78 20.53
C ARG A 67 6.84 -0.93 20.00
N GLY A 68 7.74 0.00 20.36
CA GLY A 68 9.13 0.02 19.95
C GLY A 68 9.36 0.53 18.54
N VAL A 69 8.38 1.21 17.92
CA VAL A 69 8.55 1.79 16.59
C VAL A 69 9.57 2.91 16.63
N THR A 70 10.55 2.83 15.74
CA THR A 70 11.62 3.81 15.57
C THR A 70 11.54 4.55 14.23
N HIS A 71 10.83 3.98 13.25
CA HIS A 71 10.73 4.53 11.91
C HIS A 71 9.30 4.45 11.39
N VAL A 72 8.88 5.47 10.65
CA VAL A 72 7.56 5.54 9.99
C VAL A 72 7.76 5.71 8.49
N LEU A 73 7.10 4.86 7.69
CA LEU A 73 7.06 4.95 6.23
C LEU A 73 5.63 5.24 5.77
N ASP A 74 5.41 6.45 5.29
CA ASP A 74 4.15 6.86 4.66
C ASP A 74 4.19 6.52 3.16
N LEU A 75 3.21 5.75 2.70
CA LEU A 75 3.10 5.32 1.29
C LEU A 75 2.21 6.22 0.44
N ARG A 76 1.75 7.35 0.94
CA ARG A 76 0.79 8.20 0.25
C ARG A 76 1.47 9.26 -0.60
N ALA A 77 0.98 9.43 -1.83
CA ALA A 77 1.33 10.55 -2.67
C ALA A 77 0.40 11.76 -2.41
N GLU A 78 -0.78 11.52 -1.87
CA GLU A 78 -1.85 12.51 -1.71
C GLU A 78 -1.86 13.25 -0.36
N HIS A 79 -1.17 12.71 0.65
CA HIS A 79 -1.10 13.29 2.00
C HIS A 79 0.29 13.10 2.59
N VAL A 80 0.60 13.87 3.61
CA VAL A 80 1.84 13.77 4.41
C VAL A 80 1.44 13.73 5.88
N ASP A 81 2.12 12.89 6.66
CA ASP A 81 1.94 12.82 8.11
C ASP A 81 2.33 14.11 8.83
N ASP A 82 1.95 14.25 10.09
CA ASP A 82 2.53 15.26 10.99
C ASP A 82 3.98 14.86 11.37
N VAL A 83 4.91 15.13 10.44
CA VAL A 83 6.33 14.81 10.58
C VAL A 83 6.94 15.45 11.84
N ALA A 84 6.47 16.64 12.20
CA ALA A 84 6.96 17.33 13.41
C ALA A 84 6.61 16.55 14.68
N THR A 85 5.41 16.00 14.76
CA THR A 85 5.01 15.15 15.88
C THR A 85 5.77 13.84 15.90
N ILE A 86 5.96 13.18 14.75
CA ILE A 86 6.73 11.91 14.63
C ILE A 86 8.16 12.11 15.14
N ARG A 87 8.86 13.16 14.65
CA ARG A 87 10.24 13.47 15.06
C ARG A 87 10.36 13.85 16.54
N ARG A 88 9.38 14.61 17.07
CA ARG A 88 9.34 14.95 18.50
C ARG A 88 9.22 13.72 19.40
N LEU A 89 8.61 12.64 18.89
CA LEU A 89 8.50 11.36 19.58
C LEU A 89 9.74 10.47 19.39
N GLY A 90 10.79 10.96 18.73
CA GLY A 90 12.04 10.24 18.52
C GLY A 90 12.00 9.21 17.40
N MET A 91 11.01 9.29 16.50
CA MET A 91 10.92 8.40 15.34
C MET A 91 11.41 9.12 14.08
N GLU A 92 12.12 8.39 13.22
CA GLU A 92 12.45 8.84 11.87
C GLU A 92 11.25 8.65 10.93
N TRP A 93 11.17 9.48 9.90
CA TRP A 93 10.08 9.45 8.93
C TRP A 93 10.59 9.52 7.50
N ARG A 94 10.00 8.68 6.65
CA ARG A 94 10.23 8.69 5.21
C ARG A 94 8.91 8.55 4.45
N ASN A 95 8.88 9.06 3.20
CA ASN A 95 7.74 8.88 2.30
C ASN A 95 8.18 8.12 1.05
N LEU A 96 7.39 7.11 0.69
CA LEU A 96 7.38 6.45 -0.60
C LEU A 96 6.08 6.81 -1.31
N ALA A 97 6.08 7.88 -2.08
CA ALA A 97 4.88 8.45 -2.69
C ALA A 97 4.29 7.53 -3.78
N ILE A 98 3.30 6.74 -3.40
CA ILE A 98 2.54 5.86 -4.29
C ILE A 98 1.14 6.45 -4.46
N HIS A 99 0.69 6.66 -5.70
CA HIS A 99 -0.69 7.07 -5.96
C HIS A 99 -1.68 6.01 -5.50
N ASP A 100 -2.85 6.47 -5.03
CA ASP A 100 -3.87 5.54 -4.53
C ASP A 100 -4.21 4.49 -5.59
N ARG A 101 -4.39 3.24 -5.13
CA ARG A 101 -4.69 2.04 -5.93
C ARG A 101 -3.57 1.56 -6.86
N LEU A 102 -2.40 2.20 -6.90
CA LEU A 102 -1.22 1.79 -7.68
C LEU A 102 -0.16 1.13 -6.78
N ALA A 103 0.85 0.56 -7.42
CA ALA A 103 2.08 0.05 -6.80
C ALA A 103 3.23 1.05 -7.04
N PRO A 104 4.35 0.96 -6.29
CA PRO A 104 5.55 1.73 -6.59
C PRO A 104 6.23 1.25 -7.87
N SER A 105 7.11 2.06 -8.46
CA SER A 105 8.10 1.52 -9.39
C SER A 105 9.15 0.69 -8.64
N ILE A 106 9.86 -0.17 -9.37
CA ILE A 106 10.95 -0.96 -8.77
C ILE A 106 12.06 -0.03 -8.25
N ASP A 107 12.40 1.02 -8.99
CA ASP A 107 13.45 1.97 -8.56
C ASP A 107 13.06 2.74 -7.30
N GLN A 108 11.79 3.17 -7.18
CA GLN A 108 11.28 3.77 -5.95
C GLN A 108 11.35 2.81 -4.76
N LEU A 109 11.06 1.53 -4.99
CA LEU A 109 11.15 0.52 -3.94
C LEU A 109 12.60 0.27 -3.53
N ASP A 110 13.55 0.26 -4.47
CA ASP A 110 14.98 0.05 -4.17
C ASP A 110 15.53 1.10 -3.20
N GLU A 111 15.22 2.39 -3.41
CA GLU A 111 15.64 3.47 -2.51
C GLU A 111 15.12 3.25 -1.07
N VAL A 112 13.93 2.69 -0.93
CA VAL A 112 13.35 2.36 0.38
C VAL A 112 13.95 1.11 0.97
N LEU A 113 14.27 0.10 0.14
CA LEU A 113 14.94 -1.12 0.58
C LEU A 113 16.32 -0.84 1.14
N ASP A 114 17.12 -0.01 0.47
CA ASP A 114 18.44 0.41 0.95
C ASP A 114 18.32 1.12 2.31
N TRP A 115 17.38 2.05 2.44
CA TRP A 115 17.11 2.72 3.70
C TRP A 115 16.66 1.75 4.82
N ILE A 116 15.78 0.79 4.51
CA ILE A 116 15.34 -0.21 5.49
C ILE A 116 16.50 -1.09 5.94
N ASP A 117 17.36 -1.51 5.01
CA ASP A 117 18.49 -2.37 5.32
C ASP A 117 19.58 -1.65 6.13
N ASP A 118 19.81 -0.37 5.86
CA ASP A 118 20.87 0.41 6.48
C ASP A 118 20.45 1.04 7.83
N GLU A 119 19.23 1.55 7.94
CA GLU A 119 18.80 2.34 9.10
C GLU A 119 17.76 1.62 9.99
N VAL A 120 16.86 0.82 9.41
CA VAL A 120 15.78 0.21 10.19
C VAL A 120 16.15 -1.18 10.74
N ARG A 121 16.64 -2.07 9.88
CA ARG A 121 16.77 -3.50 10.20
C ARG A 121 17.84 -3.88 11.20
N PRO A 122 18.93 -3.15 11.40
CA PRO A 122 19.87 -3.54 12.44
C PRO A 122 19.21 -3.67 13.82
N ASP A 123 18.47 -2.63 14.24
CA ASP A 123 17.89 -2.59 15.59
C ASP A 123 16.53 -1.90 15.67
N GLY A 124 15.96 -1.48 14.52
CA GLY A 124 14.75 -0.68 14.49
C GLY A 124 13.47 -1.48 14.22
N VAL A 125 12.36 -0.80 14.42
CA VAL A 125 11.01 -1.28 14.09
C VAL A 125 10.32 -0.26 13.20
N LEU A 126 9.88 -0.72 12.02
CA LEU A 126 9.18 0.07 11.04
C LEU A 126 7.68 0.01 11.25
N TYR A 127 7.02 1.15 11.28
CA TYR A 127 5.59 1.28 11.02
C TYR A 127 5.37 1.77 9.60
N MET A 128 4.69 0.99 8.76
CA MET A 128 4.39 1.32 7.38
C MET A 128 2.89 1.41 7.17
N HIS A 129 2.45 2.48 6.52
CA HIS A 129 1.03 2.72 6.29
C HIS A 129 0.76 3.42 4.95
N CYS A 130 -0.50 3.34 4.53
CA CYS A 130 -1.12 4.21 3.54
C CYS A 130 -2.37 4.83 4.17
N GLU A 131 -3.40 5.20 3.42
CA GLU A 131 -4.62 5.76 4.00
C GLU A 131 -5.36 4.72 4.87
N GLY A 132 -5.82 3.62 4.26
CA GLY A 132 -6.60 2.57 4.95
C GLY A 132 -5.78 1.35 5.41
N GLY A 133 -4.52 1.22 4.99
CA GLY A 133 -3.69 0.05 5.26
C GLY A 133 -4.15 -1.23 4.56
N LEU A 134 -4.93 -1.13 3.48
CA LEU A 134 -5.57 -2.30 2.84
C LEU A 134 -5.02 -2.64 1.45
N GLY A 135 -4.49 -1.64 0.70
CA GLY A 135 -3.99 -1.82 -0.67
C GLY A 135 -2.48 -1.63 -0.75
N ARG A 136 -1.99 -0.38 -0.81
CA ARG A 136 -0.56 -0.03 -0.94
C ARG A 136 0.29 -0.67 0.15
N THR A 137 -0.14 -0.58 1.40
CA THR A 137 0.58 -1.12 2.56
C THR A 137 0.83 -2.63 2.46
N PRO A 138 -0.17 -3.51 2.29
CA PRO A 138 0.10 -4.93 2.13
C PRO A 138 0.91 -5.26 0.87
N THR A 139 0.74 -4.49 -0.23
CA THR A 139 1.53 -4.66 -1.45
C THR A 139 3.02 -4.47 -1.19
N VAL A 140 3.39 -3.35 -0.56
CA VAL A 140 4.79 -3.08 -0.21
C VAL A 140 5.28 -4.05 0.87
N ALA A 141 4.48 -4.41 1.87
CA ALA A 141 4.86 -5.39 2.90
C ALA A 141 5.22 -6.76 2.31
N ILE A 142 4.42 -7.25 1.35
CA ILE A 142 4.72 -8.49 0.63
C ILE A 142 6.05 -8.34 -0.13
N ALA A 143 6.26 -7.23 -0.84
CA ALA A 143 7.51 -6.99 -1.58
C ALA A 143 8.75 -6.97 -0.68
N LEU A 144 8.66 -6.35 0.51
CA LEU A 144 9.73 -6.38 1.51
C LEU A 144 10.06 -7.80 1.97
N LEU A 145 9.06 -8.64 2.16
CA LEU A 145 9.26 -10.05 2.53
C LEU A 145 9.87 -10.88 1.38
N LEU A 146 9.46 -10.63 0.13
CA LEU A 146 10.07 -11.24 -1.06
C LEU A 146 11.56 -10.91 -1.14
N GLN A 147 11.92 -9.65 -0.91
CA GLN A 147 13.32 -9.21 -0.87
C GLN A 147 14.11 -9.92 0.23
N GLN A 148 13.47 -10.29 1.34
CA GLN A 148 14.10 -11.08 2.42
C GLN A 148 14.24 -12.57 2.08
N GLY A 149 13.70 -13.02 0.96
CA GLY A 149 13.79 -14.40 0.48
C GLY A 149 12.61 -15.29 0.84
N TYR A 150 11.51 -14.72 1.37
CA TYR A 150 10.25 -15.45 1.47
C TYR A 150 9.67 -15.69 0.08
N SER A 151 9.04 -16.82 -0.14
CA SER A 151 8.26 -17.05 -1.35
C SER A 151 6.98 -16.20 -1.35
N MET A 152 6.40 -15.96 -2.54
CA MET A 152 5.14 -15.20 -2.65
C MET A 152 4.02 -15.79 -1.78
N PRO A 153 3.76 -17.12 -1.75
CA PRO A 153 2.74 -17.69 -0.86
C PRO A 153 3.01 -17.47 0.62
N GLU A 154 4.28 -17.51 1.05
CA GLU A 154 4.66 -17.26 2.44
C GLU A 154 4.48 -15.79 2.81
N ALA A 155 5.02 -14.88 2.02
CA ALA A 155 4.89 -13.44 2.24
C ALA A 155 3.42 -13.01 2.30
N HIS A 156 2.60 -13.46 1.34
CA HIS A 156 1.17 -13.17 1.32
C HIS A 156 0.47 -13.72 2.57
N ARG A 157 0.76 -14.95 2.98
CA ARG A 157 0.16 -15.58 4.16
C ARG A 157 0.52 -14.84 5.45
N MET A 158 1.77 -14.39 5.59
CA MET A 158 2.21 -13.61 6.76
C MET A 158 1.44 -12.29 6.88
N VAL A 159 1.33 -11.56 5.77
CA VAL A 159 0.60 -10.28 5.76
C VAL A 159 -0.90 -10.48 5.98
N LEU A 160 -1.50 -11.49 5.35
CA LEU A 160 -2.92 -11.83 5.52
C LEU A 160 -3.24 -12.30 6.96
N ALA A 161 -2.34 -13.05 7.59
CA ALA A 161 -2.51 -13.50 8.98
C ALA A 161 -2.47 -12.33 9.96
N ALA A 162 -1.62 -11.32 9.71
CA ALA A 162 -1.56 -10.12 10.52
C ALA A 162 -2.78 -9.20 10.30
N ARG A 163 -3.21 -9.06 9.04
CA ARG A 163 -4.29 -8.16 8.64
C ARG A 163 -5.24 -8.83 7.62
N PRO A 164 -6.29 -9.52 8.08
CA PRO A 164 -7.18 -10.32 7.21
C PRO A 164 -7.95 -9.51 6.15
N GLU A 165 -8.12 -8.21 6.35
CA GLU A 165 -8.88 -7.34 5.45
C GLU A 165 -8.09 -6.78 4.28
N ILE A 166 -6.84 -7.21 4.06
CA ILE A 166 -6.05 -6.72 2.92
C ILE A 166 -6.79 -6.95 1.61
N ALA A 167 -6.76 -5.93 0.76
CA ALA A 167 -7.44 -5.92 -0.53
C ALA A 167 -6.62 -5.21 -1.61
N PRO A 168 -5.44 -5.74 -2.01
CA PRO A 168 -4.67 -5.19 -3.11
C PRO A 168 -5.49 -5.12 -4.40
N THR A 169 -5.38 -4.02 -5.12
CA THR A 169 -6.05 -3.81 -6.41
C THR A 169 -5.49 -4.70 -7.52
N GLY A 170 -6.13 -4.73 -8.71
CA GLY A 170 -5.61 -5.44 -9.88
C GLY A 170 -4.16 -5.03 -10.20
N PRO A 171 -3.89 -3.73 -10.45
CA PRO A 171 -2.54 -3.25 -10.72
C PRO A 171 -1.51 -3.61 -9.64
N GLN A 172 -1.90 -3.60 -8.37
CA GLN A 172 -1.03 -3.99 -7.26
C GLN A 172 -0.71 -5.49 -7.26
N ARG A 173 -1.68 -6.34 -7.58
CA ARG A 173 -1.44 -7.79 -7.71
C ARG A 173 -0.56 -8.13 -8.91
N ASP A 174 -0.81 -7.49 -10.06
CA ASP A 174 -0.03 -7.70 -11.27
C ASP A 174 1.44 -7.29 -11.04
N TRP A 175 1.65 -6.14 -10.40
CA TRP A 175 2.98 -5.69 -10.00
C TRP A 175 3.68 -6.67 -9.03
N LEU A 176 2.96 -7.27 -8.07
CA LEU A 176 3.54 -8.26 -7.16
C LEU A 176 4.03 -9.52 -7.89
N VAL A 177 3.36 -9.93 -8.96
CA VAL A 177 3.83 -11.05 -9.80
C VAL A 177 5.18 -10.71 -10.44
N GLU A 178 5.33 -9.53 -11.01
CA GLU A 178 6.60 -9.06 -11.58
C GLU A 178 7.69 -8.91 -10.50
N ALA A 179 7.34 -8.32 -9.35
CA ALA A 179 8.25 -8.12 -8.23
C ALA A 179 8.80 -9.44 -7.67
N ALA A 180 8.01 -10.51 -7.67
CA ALA A 180 8.43 -11.83 -7.19
C ALA A 180 9.60 -12.42 -7.98
N ASP A 181 9.73 -12.08 -9.26
CA ASP A 181 10.83 -12.52 -10.10
C ASP A 181 12.09 -11.65 -10.00
N ILE A 182 11.91 -10.37 -9.62
CA ILE A 182 12.97 -9.36 -9.64
C ILE A 182 13.66 -9.25 -8.27
N LEU A 183 12.88 -9.12 -7.19
CA LEU A 183 13.38 -8.76 -5.86
C LEU A 183 14.34 -9.79 -5.26
N PRO A 184 14.12 -11.11 -5.34
CA PRO A 184 15.07 -12.09 -4.81
C PRO A 184 16.43 -12.04 -5.50
N ARG A 185 16.48 -11.74 -6.81
CA ARG A 185 17.71 -11.64 -7.58
C ARG A 185 18.51 -10.38 -7.21
N ARG A 186 17.85 -9.31 -6.83
CA ARG A 186 18.50 -8.06 -6.37
C ARG A 186 19.20 -8.24 -5.04
N ARG A 187 18.59 -8.98 -4.12
CA ARG A 187 19.22 -9.33 -2.82
C ARG A 187 20.54 -10.05 -3.02
N LEU A 188 20.62 -11.03 -3.91
CA LEU A 188 21.86 -11.77 -4.18
C LEU A 188 22.98 -10.83 -4.66
N ARG A 189 22.67 -9.89 -5.55
CA ARG A 189 23.63 -8.89 -6.06
C ARG A 189 24.08 -7.86 -5.01
N SER A 190 23.22 -7.53 -4.03
CA SER A 190 23.58 -6.60 -2.95
C SER A 190 24.47 -7.26 -1.91
N VAL A 191 24.30 -8.55 -1.63
CA VAL A 191 25.19 -9.34 -0.77
C VAL A 191 26.56 -9.47 -1.41
N GLU A 192 26.64 -9.86 -2.68
CA GLU A 192 27.91 -9.98 -3.43
C GLU A 192 28.70 -8.66 -3.47
N ARG A 193 28.03 -7.49 -3.47
CA ARG A 193 28.69 -6.18 -3.41
C ARG A 193 29.18 -5.76 -2.04
N LYS A 194 28.58 -6.26 -0.97
CA LYS A 194 29.02 -5.98 0.42
C LYS A 194 30.20 -6.87 0.84
N ASP A 195 30.38 -8.00 0.18
CA ASP A 195 31.45 -8.97 0.43
C ASP A 195 32.70 -8.79 -0.49
N ALA A 196 32.67 -7.82 -1.41
CA ALA A 196 33.74 -7.48 -2.37
C ALA A 196 34.48 -6.19 -1.96
#